data_aac27433ec7725443e1eb9197d456b17
#
_entry.id   aac27433ec7725443e1eb9197d456b17
#
_cell.length_a   1.000
_cell.length_b   1.000
_cell.length_c   1.000
_cell.angle_alpha   90.00
_cell.angle_beta   90.00
_cell.angle_gamma   90.00
#
_symmetry.space_group_name_H-M   'P 1'
#
loop_
_entity.id
_entity.type
_entity.pdbx_description
1 polymer ?
#
loop_
_entity_poly.entity_id
_entity_poly.type
_entity_poly.pdbx_seq_one_letter_code
_entity_poly.pdbx_strand_id
1 'polypeptide(L)'
;MEPEKIKNLDELIKKYHGENVQIVDKKMTNLTAPGENYLSDIFKLDVTIKNKNGNESIEHYVAKSVLIKPDMSSDMNVEIFKNEILFYTTVIPTIRQFAKEHGLQDKDVFPELIAARMNLDHTDKTDENAVLILENLAEKGYKNADRHISFDLDGAKLILSDLAIFHAIPLAMKIQKPKLFEENIAKICKLPTPPNKRGEMNPSSPPNPLQGGDKDDKMKPPNLVPLLTEVAKEDIFCRNHVDKLEKFIIDMEKKMIEEFGAKTDPSLPFATLCHNDMWVNNTMQRSEQGKFVKNKFVDFQMCSVSELFSDLIFFLFSSVDLITLENHFDYLIMFYHECFIKILEKCKCDVAPYAYNKFMMKIKDAIPSKFLHIMVMNFFIIYAKKGVMGGPFRMKELTSSETHAIAKKKFLFLFRKLIENDWI
;
A
#
# COMPACT_ATOMS: atom_id res chain seq x y z
N MET A 1 5.90 19.54 31.60
CA MET A 1 5.12 19.58 30.36
C MET A 1 5.93 18.83 29.30
N GLU A 2 5.47 17.69 28.84
CA GLU A 2 6.08 17.09 27.66
C GLU A 2 5.98 18.09 26.50
N PRO A 3 7.02 18.24 25.66
CA PRO A 3 6.95 19.12 24.50
C PRO A 3 5.78 18.69 23.61
N GLU A 4 4.99 19.65 23.16
CA GLU A 4 3.85 19.40 22.28
C GLU A 4 4.33 18.70 20.99
N LYS A 5 4.00 17.42 20.84
CA LYS A 5 4.48 16.59 19.70
C LYS A 5 4.07 17.16 18.34
N ILE A 6 2.93 17.86 18.28
CA ILE A 6 2.45 18.57 17.09
C ILE A 6 2.31 20.05 17.46
N LYS A 7 3.23 20.89 17.00
CA LYS A 7 3.19 22.33 17.22
C LYS A 7 1.98 22.95 16.52
N ASN A 8 1.39 23.98 17.11
CA ASN A 8 0.26 24.75 16.57
C ASN A 8 -0.95 23.85 16.17
N LEU A 9 -1.21 22.77 16.93
CA LEU A 9 -2.31 21.84 16.65
C LEU A 9 -3.66 22.54 16.64
N ASP A 10 -3.88 23.51 17.55
CA ASP A 10 -5.15 24.24 17.66
C ASP A 10 -5.49 24.99 16.38
N GLU A 11 -4.51 25.59 15.72
CA GLU A 11 -4.68 26.30 14.45
C GLU A 11 -5.13 25.33 13.35
N LEU A 12 -4.51 24.14 13.27
CA LEU A 12 -4.87 23.11 12.30
C LEU A 12 -6.31 22.63 12.48
N ILE A 13 -6.75 22.40 13.72
CA ILE A 13 -8.10 21.94 14.03
C ILE A 13 -9.13 23.04 13.79
N LYS A 14 -8.85 24.28 14.19
CA LYS A 14 -9.73 25.41 13.93
C LYS A 14 -9.96 25.67 12.45
N LYS A 15 -8.94 25.49 11.61
CA LYS A 15 -9.06 25.64 10.16
C LYS A 15 -10.11 24.70 9.57
N TYR A 16 -10.28 23.50 10.13
CA TYR A 16 -11.29 22.53 9.69
C TYR A 16 -12.68 22.84 10.25
N HIS A 17 -12.79 23.11 11.56
CA HIS A 17 -14.06 23.33 12.25
C HIS A 17 -14.59 24.78 12.15
N GLY A 18 -13.74 25.72 11.70
CA GLY A 18 -14.01 27.16 11.68
C GLY A 18 -13.45 27.87 12.93
N GLU A 19 -13.15 29.14 12.76
CA GLU A 19 -12.50 29.98 13.78
C GLU A 19 -13.33 30.15 15.07
N ASN A 20 -14.63 29.87 15.03
CA ASN A 20 -15.54 30.05 16.17
C ASN A 20 -15.55 28.89 17.16
N VAL A 21 -14.69 27.92 17.01
CA VAL A 21 -14.53 26.81 17.96
C VAL A 21 -13.38 27.09 18.93
N GLN A 22 -13.59 26.73 20.20
CA GLN A 22 -12.57 26.74 21.23
C GLN A 22 -12.07 25.32 21.47
N ILE A 23 -10.76 25.11 21.47
CA ILE A 23 -10.15 23.84 21.89
C ILE A 23 -10.07 23.87 23.41
N VAL A 24 -10.74 22.91 24.08
CA VAL A 24 -10.82 22.80 25.54
C VAL A 24 -9.76 21.86 26.08
N ASP A 25 -9.59 20.70 25.43
CA ASP A 25 -8.63 19.68 25.83
C ASP A 25 -8.10 18.90 24.63
N LYS A 26 -6.91 18.34 24.77
CA LYS A 26 -6.23 17.52 23.74
C LYS A 26 -5.54 16.34 24.38
N LYS A 27 -5.81 15.15 23.90
CA LYS A 27 -5.14 13.92 24.33
C LYS A 27 -4.55 13.20 23.12
N MET A 28 -3.25 12.92 23.17
CA MET A 28 -2.54 12.19 22.14
C MET A 28 -1.92 10.92 22.73
N THR A 29 -2.16 9.78 22.05
CA THR A 29 -1.61 8.47 22.44
C THR A 29 -1.05 7.78 21.20
N ASN A 30 0.04 7.02 21.35
CA ASN A 30 0.58 6.24 20.26
C ASN A 30 -0.46 5.20 19.81
N LEU A 31 -0.71 5.13 18.51
CA LEU A 31 -1.64 4.16 17.93
C LEU A 31 -0.98 2.81 17.64
N THR A 32 0.31 2.82 17.38
CA THR A 32 1.12 1.63 17.07
C THR A 32 2.23 1.46 18.10
N ALA A 33 2.65 0.22 18.32
CA ALA A 33 3.79 -0.07 19.17
C ALA A 33 5.10 0.48 18.54
N PRO A 34 6.09 0.87 19.35
CA PRO A 34 7.38 1.30 18.82
C PRO A 34 7.99 0.23 17.90
N GLY A 35 8.34 0.62 16.66
CA GLY A 35 8.94 -0.27 15.66
C GLY A 35 7.93 -0.98 14.72
N GLU A 36 6.64 -0.76 14.88
CA GLU A 36 5.63 -1.27 13.93
C GLU A 36 5.47 -0.37 12.68
N ASN A 37 5.85 0.90 12.76
CA ASN A 37 5.88 1.82 11.63
C ASN A 37 7.32 2.21 11.30
N TYR A 38 7.64 2.21 10.02
CA TYR A 38 9.01 2.42 9.55
C TYR A 38 9.27 3.89 9.15
N LEU A 39 8.26 4.59 8.64
CA LEU A 39 8.42 5.90 7.99
C LEU A 39 7.72 7.05 8.72
N SER A 40 6.76 6.76 9.62
CA SER A 40 6.00 7.79 10.35
C SER A 40 5.62 7.33 11.74
N ASP A 41 5.47 8.28 12.67
CA ASP A 41 4.78 8.07 13.94
C ASP A 41 3.28 8.27 13.77
N ILE A 42 2.46 7.36 14.32
CA ILE A 42 1.00 7.42 14.22
C ILE A 42 0.39 7.53 15.62
N PHE A 43 -0.49 8.50 15.78
CA PHE A 43 -1.14 8.81 17.05
C PHE A 43 -2.66 8.79 16.92
N LYS A 44 -3.34 8.29 17.94
CA LYS A 44 -4.73 8.64 18.21
C LYS A 44 -4.74 10.04 18.84
N LEU A 45 -5.56 10.92 18.30
CA LEU A 45 -5.72 12.29 18.74
C LEU A 45 -7.19 12.53 19.09
N ASP A 46 -7.48 12.72 20.38
CA ASP A 46 -8.80 13.10 20.87
C ASP A 46 -8.77 14.60 21.22
N VAL A 47 -9.69 15.38 20.65
CA VAL A 47 -9.76 16.84 20.82
C VAL A 47 -11.15 17.21 21.32
N THR A 48 -11.23 17.81 22.50
CA THR A 48 -12.48 18.37 23.01
C THR A 48 -12.65 19.78 22.46
N ILE A 49 -13.68 19.98 21.66
CA ILE A 49 -14.04 21.27 21.07
C ILE A 49 -15.33 21.80 21.68
N LYS A 50 -15.38 23.12 21.86
CA LYS A 50 -16.55 23.87 22.31
C LYS A 50 -17.00 24.80 21.21
N ASN A 51 -18.24 24.65 20.76
CA ASN A 51 -18.81 25.52 19.74
C ASN A 51 -19.29 26.87 20.31
N LYS A 52 -19.68 27.80 19.44
CA LYS A 52 -20.16 29.14 19.81
C LYS A 52 -21.39 29.13 20.75
N ASN A 53 -22.13 28.04 20.80
CA ASN A 53 -23.32 27.88 21.66
C ASN A 53 -22.94 27.31 23.04
N GLY A 54 -21.65 27.07 23.31
CA GLY A 54 -21.16 26.51 24.56
C GLY A 54 -21.23 24.99 24.66
N ASN A 55 -21.73 24.29 23.63
CA ASN A 55 -21.78 22.83 23.59
C ASN A 55 -20.38 22.25 23.33
N GLU A 56 -20.03 21.24 24.10
CA GLU A 56 -18.77 20.50 23.96
C GLU A 56 -18.99 19.19 23.23
N SER A 57 -18.05 18.82 22.34
CA SER A 57 -17.96 17.51 21.69
C SER A 57 -16.51 17.04 21.68
N ILE A 58 -16.33 15.72 21.70
CA ILE A 58 -15.01 15.09 21.54
C ILE A 58 -14.90 14.60 20.09
N GLU A 59 -13.92 15.11 19.40
CA GLU A 59 -13.58 14.70 18.04
C GLU A 59 -12.39 13.75 18.08
N HIS A 60 -12.46 12.70 17.27
CA HIS A 60 -11.46 11.64 17.25
C HIS A 60 -10.76 11.59 15.91
N TYR A 61 -9.44 11.74 15.91
CA TYR A 61 -8.60 11.78 14.72
C TYR A 61 -7.45 10.78 14.81
N VAL A 62 -6.83 10.54 13.65
CA VAL A 62 -5.51 9.91 13.53
C VAL A 62 -4.55 10.96 13.02
N ALA A 63 -3.45 11.17 13.73
CA ALA A 63 -2.38 12.07 13.31
C ALA A 63 -1.14 11.26 12.93
N LYS A 64 -0.57 11.56 11.77
CA LYS A 64 0.74 11.04 11.32
C LYS A 64 1.75 12.18 11.34
N SER A 65 2.97 11.93 11.82
CA SER A 65 4.11 12.84 11.72
C SER A 65 5.30 12.14 11.10
N VAL A 66 6.15 12.90 10.42
CA VAL A 66 7.34 12.35 9.80
C VAL A 66 8.31 11.82 10.85
N LEU A 67 8.88 10.62 10.60
CA LEU A 67 9.88 10.03 11.47
C LEU A 67 11.28 10.38 10.95
N ILE A 68 11.99 11.23 11.67
CA ILE A 68 13.38 11.60 11.38
C ILE A 68 14.30 10.80 12.31
N LYS A 69 15.08 9.88 11.75
CA LYS A 69 16.10 9.12 12.47
C LYS A 69 17.49 9.51 11.96
N PRO A 70 18.49 9.71 12.86
CA PRO A 70 19.83 10.14 12.47
C PRO A 70 20.58 9.17 11.53
N ASP A 71 20.21 7.91 11.54
CA ASP A 71 20.82 6.79 10.81
C ASP A 71 20.08 6.40 9.52
N MET A 72 18.91 7.01 9.24
CA MET A 72 18.18 6.83 8.00
C MET A 72 18.42 8.02 7.07
N SER A 73 18.29 7.81 5.75
CA SER A 73 18.26 8.93 4.80
C SER A 73 17.02 9.78 5.07
N SER A 74 17.15 10.75 5.97
CA SER A 74 16.09 11.66 6.40
C SER A 74 15.36 12.29 5.21
N ASP A 75 16.11 12.63 4.16
CA ASP A 75 15.58 13.26 2.96
C ASP A 75 14.55 12.39 2.22
N MET A 76 14.77 11.08 2.15
CA MET A 76 13.85 10.17 1.48
C MET A 76 12.53 10.02 2.25
N ASN A 77 12.58 9.90 3.58
CA ASN A 77 11.37 9.80 4.41
C ASN A 77 10.55 11.08 4.35
N VAL A 78 11.22 12.22 4.34
CA VAL A 78 10.58 13.54 4.20
C VAL A 78 9.88 13.66 2.85
N GLU A 79 10.51 13.23 1.75
CA GLU A 79 9.87 13.25 0.42
C GLU A 79 8.71 12.26 0.31
N ILE A 80 8.82 11.06 0.88
CA ILE A 80 7.71 10.08 0.93
C ILE A 80 6.53 10.67 1.72
N PHE A 81 6.78 11.29 2.86
CA PHE A 81 5.72 11.91 3.67
C PHE A 81 5.09 13.13 2.97
N LYS A 82 5.89 13.93 2.24
CA LYS A 82 5.40 14.99 1.36
C LYS A 82 4.43 14.46 0.32
N ASN A 83 4.77 13.35 -0.34
CA ASN A 83 3.89 12.72 -1.31
C ASN A 83 2.55 12.32 -0.68
N GLU A 84 2.54 11.77 0.54
CA GLU A 84 1.29 11.43 1.23
C GLU A 84 0.47 12.68 1.57
N ILE A 85 1.09 13.77 2.05
CA ILE A 85 0.39 15.04 2.26
C ILE A 85 -0.24 15.54 0.95
N LEU A 86 0.53 15.59 -0.14
CA LEU A 86 0.03 16.03 -1.44
C LEU A 86 -1.04 15.09 -2.00
N PHE A 87 -0.96 13.80 -1.69
CA PHE A 87 -2.00 12.85 -2.05
C PHE A 87 -3.35 13.25 -1.44
N TYR A 88 -3.38 13.55 -0.14
CA TYR A 88 -4.61 13.96 0.53
C TYR A 88 -5.05 15.38 0.14
N THR A 89 -4.13 16.31 -0.06
CA THR A 89 -4.48 17.73 -0.31
C THR A 89 -4.77 18.05 -1.77
N THR A 90 -4.28 17.24 -2.72
CA THR A 90 -4.40 17.52 -4.15
C THR A 90 -4.98 16.35 -4.93
N VAL A 91 -4.41 15.13 -4.78
CA VAL A 91 -4.81 13.97 -5.61
C VAL A 91 -6.23 13.54 -5.29
N ILE A 92 -6.57 13.30 -4.02
CA ILE A 92 -7.93 12.89 -3.63
C ILE A 92 -8.99 13.93 -4.04
N PRO A 93 -8.85 15.24 -3.75
CA PRO A 93 -9.80 16.25 -4.22
C PRO A 93 -10.01 16.23 -5.73
N THR A 94 -8.92 16.06 -6.50
CA THR A 94 -8.97 15.99 -7.96
C THR A 94 -9.74 14.76 -8.44
N ILE A 95 -9.47 13.58 -7.85
CA ILE A 95 -10.20 12.34 -8.14
C ILE A 95 -11.68 12.47 -7.77
N ARG A 96 -12.00 12.99 -6.59
CA ARG A 96 -13.38 13.21 -6.13
C ARG A 96 -14.16 14.15 -7.05
N GLN A 97 -13.54 15.24 -7.50
CA GLN A 97 -14.16 16.15 -8.45
C GLN A 97 -14.47 15.47 -9.78
N PHE A 98 -13.50 14.72 -10.34
CA PHE A 98 -13.73 13.99 -11.58
C PHE A 98 -14.79 12.89 -11.42
N ALA A 99 -14.78 12.15 -10.31
CA ALA A 99 -15.80 11.15 -10.00
C ALA A 99 -17.20 11.75 -9.92
N LYS A 100 -17.33 12.94 -9.29
CA LYS A 100 -18.58 13.68 -9.20
C LYS A 100 -19.13 14.08 -10.57
N GLU A 101 -18.28 14.53 -11.49
CA GLU A 101 -18.65 14.88 -12.87
C GLU A 101 -19.22 13.68 -13.66
N HIS A 102 -18.89 12.45 -13.25
CA HIS A 102 -19.35 11.21 -13.88
C HIS A 102 -20.39 10.44 -13.06
N GLY A 103 -20.96 11.05 -12.00
CA GLY A 103 -21.98 10.42 -11.15
C GLY A 103 -21.43 9.25 -10.31
N LEU A 104 -20.15 9.30 -9.92
CA LEU A 104 -19.45 8.28 -9.14
C LEU A 104 -19.07 8.75 -7.72
N GLN A 105 -19.71 9.82 -7.22
CA GLN A 105 -19.38 10.43 -5.91
C GLN A 105 -19.61 9.49 -4.71
N ASP A 106 -20.46 8.48 -4.86
CA ASP A 106 -20.72 7.44 -3.86
C ASP A 106 -19.61 6.37 -3.77
N LYS A 107 -18.68 6.41 -4.70
CA LYS A 107 -17.54 5.48 -4.83
C LYS A 107 -16.28 6.03 -4.19
N ASP A 108 -16.39 6.60 -2.99
CA ASP A 108 -15.26 7.19 -2.26
C ASP A 108 -14.61 6.16 -1.32
N VAL A 109 -13.39 5.79 -1.65
CA VAL A 109 -12.58 4.79 -0.94
C VAL A 109 -11.50 5.41 -0.02
N PHE A 110 -11.51 6.73 0.12
CA PHE A 110 -10.47 7.47 0.85
C PHE A 110 -10.95 7.95 2.21
N PRO A 111 -10.08 7.99 3.24
CA PRO A 111 -10.36 8.71 4.48
C PRO A 111 -10.53 10.21 4.24
N GLU A 112 -11.20 10.86 5.17
CA GLU A 112 -11.34 12.31 5.17
C GLU A 112 -10.09 12.98 5.72
N LEU A 113 -9.63 14.02 5.00
CA LEU A 113 -8.57 14.90 5.46
C LEU A 113 -9.15 15.94 6.42
N ILE A 114 -8.62 16.02 7.63
CA ILE A 114 -8.96 17.06 8.62
C ILE A 114 -7.99 18.24 8.48
N ALA A 115 -6.69 17.95 8.51
CA ALA A 115 -5.68 18.98 8.32
C ALA A 115 -4.37 18.39 7.84
N ALA A 116 -3.56 19.20 7.17
CA ALA A 116 -2.20 18.85 6.79
C ALA A 116 -1.30 20.09 6.80
N ARG A 117 -0.03 19.87 7.06
CA ARG A 117 1.01 20.90 7.04
C ARG A 117 2.34 20.26 6.66
N MET A 118 3.13 20.93 5.81
CA MET A 118 4.48 20.50 5.42
C MET A 118 5.56 21.03 6.36
N ASN A 119 5.37 22.25 6.90
CA ASN A 119 6.27 22.96 7.82
C ASN A 119 5.52 24.07 8.55
N LEU A 120 6.20 24.78 9.44
CA LEU A 120 5.61 25.91 10.17
C LEU A 120 5.61 27.22 9.35
N ASP A 121 6.47 27.33 8.36
CA ASP A 121 6.65 28.55 7.56
C ASP A 121 5.72 28.60 6.32
N HIS A 122 4.81 27.62 6.18
CA HIS A 122 3.85 27.50 5.07
C HIS A 122 4.51 27.50 3.67
N THR A 123 5.70 26.92 3.57
CA THR A 123 6.40 26.74 2.29
C THR A 123 6.08 25.36 1.67
N ASP A 124 6.57 25.10 0.47
CA ASP A 124 6.45 23.82 -0.24
C ASP A 124 7.51 22.77 0.17
N LYS A 125 8.39 23.13 1.12
CA LYS A 125 9.39 22.23 1.70
C LYS A 125 8.78 21.48 2.87
N THR A 126 9.11 20.22 3.03
CA THR A 126 8.68 19.39 4.16
C THR A 126 9.80 19.31 5.19
N ASP A 127 9.48 19.42 6.47
CA ASP A 127 10.41 19.32 7.58
C ASP A 127 9.86 18.43 8.74
N GLU A 128 10.54 18.40 9.86
CA GLU A 128 10.15 17.64 11.06
C GLU A 128 8.80 18.07 11.67
N ASN A 129 8.28 19.25 11.29
CA ASN A 129 6.98 19.73 11.73
C ASN A 129 5.83 19.34 10.77
N ALA A 130 6.14 18.52 9.77
CA ALA A 130 5.13 17.98 8.86
C ALA A 130 4.14 17.10 9.61
N VAL A 131 2.85 17.28 9.32
CA VAL A 131 1.77 16.53 9.95
C VAL A 131 0.61 16.32 8.99
N LEU A 132 -0.01 15.17 9.12
CA LEU A 132 -1.24 14.77 8.42
C LEU A 132 -2.25 14.32 9.48
N ILE A 133 -3.43 14.96 9.53
CA ILE A 133 -4.52 14.64 10.46
C ILE A 133 -5.70 14.17 9.64
N LEU A 134 -6.16 12.96 9.93
CA LEU A 134 -7.22 12.25 9.22
C LEU A 134 -8.36 11.90 10.17
N GLU A 135 -9.55 11.62 9.61
CA GLU A 135 -10.62 11.01 10.37
C GLU A 135 -10.15 9.70 11.04
N ASN A 136 -10.65 9.43 12.23
CA ASN A 136 -10.43 8.13 12.86
C ASN A 136 -11.47 7.14 12.36
N LEU A 137 -11.09 6.32 11.41
CA LEU A 137 -11.98 5.30 10.83
C LEU A 137 -12.46 4.28 11.86
N ALA A 138 -11.68 4.00 12.93
CA ALA A 138 -12.08 3.06 13.97
C ALA A 138 -13.34 3.53 14.71
N GLU A 139 -13.47 4.83 14.95
CA GLU A 139 -14.66 5.43 15.58
C GLU A 139 -15.91 5.33 14.68
N LYS A 140 -15.72 5.17 13.37
CA LYS A 140 -16.77 4.91 12.38
C LYS A 140 -17.04 3.42 12.14
N GLY A 141 -16.45 2.55 12.97
CA GLY A 141 -16.64 1.11 12.94
C GLY A 141 -15.80 0.36 11.91
N TYR A 142 -14.79 1.02 11.30
CA TYR A 142 -13.85 0.34 10.42
C TYR A 142 -12.72 -0.32 11.22
N LYS A 143 -12.28 -1.48 10.75
CA LYS A 143 -11.16 -2.25 11.35
C LYS A 143 -10.35 -2.91 10.25
N ASN A 144 -9.05 -3.11 10.48
CA ASN A 144 -8.26 -3.98 9.64
C ASN A 144 -8.70 -5.44 9.83
N ALA A 145 -8.75 -6.21 8.77
CA ALA A 145 -8.88 -7.65 8.86
C ALA A 145 -7.60 -8.26 9.46
N ASP A 146 -7.70 -9.46 10.01
CA ASP A 146 -6.52 -10.16 10.52
C ASP A 146 -5.65 -10.64 9.34
N ARG A 147 -4.42 -10.16 9.28
CA ARG A 147 -3.46 -10.50 8.22
C ARG A 147 -3.17 -12.00 8.12
N HIS A 148 -3.29 -12.74 9.23
CA HIS A 148 -3.04 -14.18 9.25
C HIS A 148 -4.22 -15.00 8.73
N ILE A 149 -5.46 -14.45 8.82
CA ILE A 149 -6.68 -15.07 8.29
C ILE A 149 -6.86 -14.72 6.83
N SER A 150 -6.56 -13.44 6.46
CA SER A 150 -6.77 -12.90 5.12
C SER A 150 -8.26 -12.78 4.74
N PHE A 151 -8.57 -12.41 3.49
CA PHE A 151 -9.95 -12.25 3.02
C PHE A 151 -10.48 -13.52 2.37
N ASP A 152 -11.71 -13.89 2.73
CA ASP A 152 -12.52 -14.85 1.99
C ASP A 152 -13.02 -14.28 0.65
N LEU A 153 -13.81 -15.05 -0.07
CA LEU A 153 -14.34 -14.65 -1.39
C LEU A 153 -15.12 -13.33 -1.33
N ASP A 154 -16.00 -13.16 -0.35
CA ASP A 154 -16.84 -11.96 -0.25
C ASP A 154 -15.99 -10.73 0.13
N GLY A 155 -15.08 -10.88 1.07
CA GLY A 155 -14.11 -9.84 1.45
C GLY A 155 -13.19 -9.46 0.29
N ALA A 156 -12.65 -10.45 -0.42
CA ALA A 156 -11.81 -10.23 -1.59
C ALA A 156 -12.56 -9.47 -2.70
N LYS A 157 -13.81 -9.82 -2.99
CA LYS A 157 -14.64 -9.11 -3.98
C LYS A 157 -14.91 -7.67 -3.58
N LEU A 158 -15.17 -7.38 -2.30
CA LEU A 158 -15.36 -6.00 -1.83
C LEU A 158 -14.10 -5.16 -2.12
N ILE A 159 -12.92 -5.66 -1.71
CA ILE A 159 -11.66 -4.94 -1.90
C ILE A 159 -11.34 -4.79 -3.39
N LEU A 160 -11.51 -5.84 -4.19
CA LEU A 160 -11.25 -5.81 -5.64
C LEU A 160 -12.18 -4.84 -6.39
N SER A 161 -13.46 -4.74 -5.98
CA SER A 161 -14.38 -3.74 -6.51
C SER A 161 -13.89 -2.32 -6.25
N ASP A 162 -13.43 -2.04 -5.03
CA ASP A 162 -12.91 -0.74 -4.64
C ASP A 162 -11.55 -0.44 -5.28
N LEU A 163 -10.69 -1.45 -5.42
CA LEU A 163 -9.42 -1.33 -6.14
C LEU A 163 -9.62 -1.04 -7.62
N ALA A 164 -10.65 -1.62 -8.23
CA ALA A 164 -11.04 -1.30 -9.60
C ALA A 164 -11.45 0.18 -9.75
N ILE A 165 -12.18 0.73 -8.77
CA ILE A 165 -12.54 2.16 -8.73
C ILE A 165 -11.27 3.02 -8.59
N PHE A 166 -10.39 2.66 -7.65
CA PHE A 166 -9.13 3.35 -7.39
C PHE A 166 -8.24 3.45 -8.63
N HIS A 167 -8.24 2.42 -9.49
CA HIS A 167 -7.46 2.38 -10.72
C HIS A 167 -8.19 3.02 -11.92
N ALA A 168 -9.49 2.75 -12.07
CA ALA A 168 -10.23 3.15 -13.28
C ALA A 168 -10.51 4.65 -13.34
N ILE A 169 -10.81 5.31 -12.21
CA ILE A 169 -11.09 6.75 -12.20
C ILE A 169 -9.87 7.57 -12.63
N PRO A 170 -8.65 7.38 -12.07
CA PRO A 170 -7.47 8.08 -12.55
C PRO A 170 -7.10 7.73 -13.99
N LEU A 171 -7.34 6.48 -14.43
CA LEU A 171 -7.13 6.10 -15.83
C LEU A 171 -8.09 6.86 -16.76
N ALA A 172 -9.38 6.96 -16.41
CA ALA A 172 -10.33 7.75 -17.16
C ALA A 172 -9.93 9.22 -17.22
N MET A 173 -9.40 9.77 -16.12
CA MET A 173 -8.81 11.13 -16.12
C MET A 173 -7.63 11.25 -17.08
N LYS A 174 -6.71 10.29 -17.09
CA LYS A 174 -5.58 10.25 -18.03
C LYS A 174 -6.05 10.31 -19.47
N ILE A 175 -7.13 9.60 -19.80
CA ILE A 175 -7.71 9.57 -21.15
C ILE A 175 -8.39 10.90 -21.52
N GLN A 176 -9.24 11.42 -20.63
CA GLN A 176 -10.11 12.56 -20.96
C GLN A 176 -9.51 13.92 -20.62
N LYS A 177 -8.71 13.99 -19.56
CA LYS A 177 -8.08 15.21 -19.03
C LYS A 177 -6.58 15.00 -18.79
N PRO A 178 -5.79 14.67 -19.84
CA PRO A 178 -4.38 14.26 -19.68
C PRO A 178 -3.51 15.30 -18.97
N LYS A 179 -3.75 16.60 -19.19
CA LYS A 179 -3.03 17.67 -18.49
C LYS A 179 -3.33 17.67 -17.00
N LEU A 180 -4.61 17.52 -16.64
CA LEU A 180 -5.01 17.46 -15.23
C LEU A 180 -4.42 16.23 -14.52
N PHE A 181 -4.43 15.08 -15.19
CA PHE A 181 -3.78 13.87 -14.68
C PHE A 181 -2.29 14.06 -14.47
N GLU A 182 -1.60 14.62 -15.47
CA GLU A 182 -0.15 14.88 -15.39
C GLU A 182 0.20 15.84 -14.25
N GLU A 183 -0.53 16.95 -14.12
CA GLU A 183 -0.24 18.00 -13.13
C GLU A 183 -0.58 17.59 -11.70
N ASN A 184 -1.74 16.97 -11.48
CA ASN A 184 -2.27 16.72 -10.15
C ASN A 184 -2.10 15.27 -9.66
N ILE A 185 -1.69 14.34 -10.53
CA ILE A 185 -1.45 12.94 -10.15
C ILE A 185 -0.02 12.52 -10.48
N ALA A 186 0.36 12.50 -11.76
CA ALA A 186 1.63 11.92 -12.17
C ALA A 186 2.85 12.70 -11.67
N LYS A 187 2.78 14.02 -11.55
CA LYS A 187 3.86 14.83 -10.97
C LYS A 187 4.00 14.69 -9.46
N ILE A 188 2.89 14.41 -8.76
CA ILE A 188 2.84 14.28 -7.30
C ILE A 188 3.21 12.87 -6.88
N CYS A 189 2.51 11.86 -7.43
CA CYS A 189 2.68 10.47 -7.07
C CYS A 189 3.93 9.89 -7.74
N LYS A 190 5.09 10.18 -7.17
CA LYS A 190 6.41 9.70 -7.62
C LYS A 190 7.18 9.15 -6.43
N LEU A 191 7.64 7.93 -6.54
CA LEU A 191 8.60 7.42 -5.57
C LEU A 191 9.93 8.18 -5.72
N PRO A 192 10.56 8.60 -4.61
CA PRO A 192 11.87 9.22 -4.67
C PRO A 192 12.86 8.26 -5.34
N THR A 193 13.61 8.78 -6.29
CA THR A 193 14.67 8.02 -6.94
C THR A 193 15.88 8.03 -6.00
N PRO A 194 16.45 6.89 -5.63
CA PRO A 194 17.70 6.87 -4.87
C PRO A 194 18.75 7.72 -5.60
N PRO A 195 19.59 8.49 -4.89
CA PRO A 195 20.62 9.28 -5.51
C PRO A 195 21.50 8.39 -6.41
N ASN A 196 21.62 8.76 -7.70
CA ASN A 196 22.42 8.08 -8.70
C ASN A 196 23.90 8.11 -8.30
N LYS A 197 24.36 7.12 -7.58
CA LYS A 197 25.78 6.76 -7.52
C LYS A 197 25.94 5.36 -8.10
N ARG A 198 26.08 5.30 -9.44
CA ARG A 198 26.74 4.16 -10.09
C ARG A 198 28.17 4.10 -9.52
N GLY A 199 28.41 3.16 -8.62
CA GLY A 199 29.76 2.86 -8.16
C GLY A 199 29.97 2.69 -6.66
N GLU A 200 29.17 3.29 -5.80
CA GLU A 200 29.28 3.08 -4.35
C GLU A 200 27.87 2.85 -3.78
N MET A 201 27.60 1.62 -3.30
CA MET A 201 26.46 1.42 -2.41
C MET A 201 26.73 2.27 -1.18
N ASN A 202 25.99 3.36 -1.05
CA ASN A 202 26.03 4.19 0.14
C ASN A 202 25.54 3.34 1.32
N PRO A 203 26.31 3.17 2.40
CA PRO A 203 25.87 2.42 3.58
C PRO A 203 24.63 3.02 4.26
N SER A 204 24.19 4.21 3.84
CA SER A 204 23.01 4.94 4.34
C SER A 204 21.77 4.84 3.46
N SER A 205 21.69 3.91 2.50
CA SER A 205 20.42 3.59 1.85
C SER A 205 19.40 3.18 2.91
N PRO A 206 18.09 3.57 2.78
CA PRO A 206 17.10 3.19 3.78
C PRO A 206 17.17 1.68 3.97
N PRO A 207 17.06 1.19 5.21
CA PRO A 207 17.04 -0.22 5.42
C PRO A 207 15.88 -0.78 4.59
N ASN A 208 16.22 -1.59 3.62
CA ASN A 208 15.31 -2.61 3.15
C ASN A 208 14.76 -3.22 4.45
N PRO A 209 13.43 -3.34 4.67
CA PRO A 209 12.87 -3.95 5.89
C PRO A 209 13.44 -5.34 6.18
N LEU A 210 14.29 -5.85 5.31
CA LEU A 210 15.08 -7.07 5.43
C LEU A 210 16.48 -6.84 6.02
N GLN A 211 16.84 -5.61 6.49
CA GLN A 211 18.18 -5.27 6.99
C GLN A 211 18.27 -5.19 8.53
N GLY A 212 18.34 -6.30 9.25
CA GLY A 212 18.69 -6.44 10.67
C GLY A 212 19.75 -7.50 10.89
N GLY A 213 20.98 -7.15 11.18
CA GLY A 213 22.08 -8.08 11.47
C GLY A 213 23.43 -7.38 11.69
N ASP A 214 24.37 -8.05 12.33
CA ASP A 214 25.66 -7.58 12.81
C ASP A 214 26.46 -6.71 11.80
N LYS A 215 27.23 -5.75 12.32
CA LYS A 215 27.96 -4.70 11.60
C LYS A 215 28.99 -5.18 10.54
N ASP A 216 29.29 -6.47 10.47
CA ASP A 216 30.23 -7.04 9.51
C ASP A 216 29.61 -7.84 8.36
N ASP A 217 28.29 -8.11 8.41
CA ASP A 217 27.58 -8.75 7.31
C ASP A 217 26.76 -7.67 6.58
N LYS A 218 27.36 -7.06 5.55
CA LYS A 218 26.69 -6.13 4.64
C LYS A 218 25.49 -6.86 4.06
N MET A 219 24.31 -6.49 4.53
CA MET A 219 23.07 -7.20 4.35
C MET A 219 22.73 -7.38 2.88
N LYS A 220 22.97 -8.59 2.42
CA LYS A 220 22.35 -9.10 1.19
C LYS A 220 20.88 -9.38 1.49
N PRO A 221 19.96 -9.08 0.53
CA PRO A 221 18.59 -9.56 0.65
C PRO A 221 18.60 -11.06 0.93
N PRO A 222 17.63 -11.58 1.70
CA PRO A 222 17.60 -13.00 2.01
C PRO A 222 17.65 -13.79 0.71
N ASN A 223 18.58 -14.72 0.60
CA ASN A 223 18.63 -15.61 -0.56
C ASN A 223 17.39 -16.54 -0.52
N LEU A 224 16.40 -16.22 -1.34
CA LEU A 224 15.15 -16.98 -1.41
C LEU A 224 15.31 -18.32 -2.12
N VAL A 225 16.35 -18.51 -2.92
CA VAL A 225 16.56 -19.75 -3.69
C VAL A 225 16.58 -20.98 -2.78
N PRO A 226 17.43 -21.09 -1.73
CA PRO A 226 17.45 -22.28 -0.88
C PRO A 226 16.11 -22.51 -0.16
N LEU A 227 15.46 -21.45 0.33
CA LEU A 227 14.18 -21.55 1.03
C LEU A 227 13.10 -22.11 0.11
N LEU A 228 12.90 -21.49 -1.04
CA LEU A 228 11.79 -21.83 -1.95
C LEU A 228 12.02 -23.17 -2.66
N THR A 229 13.26 -23.52 -2.96
CA THR A 229 13.59 -24.85 -3.55
C THR A 229 13.36 -25.99 -2.56
N GLU A 230 13.71 -25.81 -1.27
CA GLU A 230 13.39 -26.81 -0.24
C GLU A 230 11.87 -26.98 -0.07
N VAL A 231 11.10 -25.88 -0.03
CA VAL A 231 9.64 -25.97 0.05
C VAL A 231 9.05 -26.63 -1.22
N ALA A 232 9.57 -26.32 -2.40
CA ALA A 232 9.11 -26.94 -3.65
C ALA A 232 9.33 -28.47 -3.70
N LYS A 233 10.41 -28.96 -3.07
CA LYS A 233 10.69 -30.41 -2.97
C LYS A 233 9.67 -31.16 -2.10
N GLU A 234 8.98 -30.49 -1.19
CA GLU A 234 7.94 -31.11 -0.36
C GLU A 234 6.66 -31.47 -1.18
N ASP A 235 6.40 -30.79 -2.29
CA ASP A 235 5.21 -30.99 -3.14
C ASP A 235 5.50 -31.91 -4.33
N ILE A 236 4.57 -32.86 -4.61
CA ILE A 236 4.74 -33.88 -5.66
C ILE A 236 4.87 -33.25 -7.06
N PHE A 237 4.11 -32.21 -7.37
CA PHE A 237 4.14 -31.53 -8.65
C PHE A 237 5.36 -30.60 -8.74
N CYS A 238 5.55 -29.75 -7.75
CA CYS A 238 6.56 -28.70 -7.76
C CYS A 238 8.00 -29.26 -7.76
N ARG A 239 8.25 -30.41 -7.11
CA ARG A 239 9.58 -31.03 -7.03
C ARG A 239 10.21 -31.33 -8.39
N ASN A 240 9.36 -31.61 -9.40
CA ASN A 240 9.84 -31.91 -10.76
C ASN A 240 10.24 -30.65 -11.55
N HIS A 241 10.04 -29.47 -10.96
CA HIS A 241 10.28 -28.17 -11.59
C HIS A 241 11.26 -27.28 -10.78
N VAL A 242 11.99 -27.85 -9.82
CA VAL A 242 12.89 -27.11 -8.93
C VAL A 242 13.98 -26.37 -9.71
N ASP A 243 14.59 -27.01 -10.72
CA ASP A 243 15.63 -26.38 -11.56
C ASP A 243 15.06 -25.15 -12.33
N LYS A 244 13.82 -25.25 -12.79
CA LYS A 244 13.11 -24.17 -13.47
C LYS A 244 12.82 -23.02 -12.50
N LEU A 245 12.41 -23.34 -11.26
CA LEU A 245 12.21 -22.36 -10.18
C LEU A 245 13.49 -21.62 -9.83
N GLU A 246 14.59 -22.36 -9.62
CA GLU A 246 15.89 -21.76 -9.26
C GLU A 246 16.35 -20.78 -10.31
N LYS A 247 16.34 -21.17 -11.58
CA LYS A 247 16.66 -20.29 -12.70
C LYS A 247 15.76 -19.05 -12.72
N PHE A 248 14.45 -19.25 -12.56
CA PHE A 248 13.48 -18.16 -12.55
C PHE A 248 13.76 -17.15 -11.44
N ILE A 249 14.02 -17.60 -10.20
CA ILE A 249 14.33 -16.71 -9.08
C ILE A 249 15.59 -15.89 -9.39
N ILE A 250 16.66 -16.54 -9.86
CA ILE A 250 17.93 -15.88 -10.20
C ILE A 250 17.71 -14.82 -11.29
N ASP A 251 16.92 -15.11 -12.31
CA ASP A 251 16.62 -14.18 -13.40
C ASP A 251 15.78 -12.99 -12.90
N MET A 252 14.83 -13.23 -11.98
CA MET A 252 14.03 -12.18 -11.37
C MET A 252 14.86 -11.28 -10.44
N GLU A 253 15.79 -11.84 -9.67
CA GLU A 253 16.71 -11.05 -8.83
C GLU A 253 17.58 -10.13 -9.69
N LYS A 254 18.14 -10.62 -10.80
CA LYS A 254 18.89 -9.78 -11.75
C LYS A 254 18.03 -8.67 -12.33
N LYS A 255 16.85 -9.01 -12.82
CA LYS A 255 15.91 -8.04 -13.38
C LYS A 255 15.50 -6.97 -12.37
N MET A 256 15.25 -7.37 -11.12
CA MET A 256 14.92 -6.43 -10.05
C MET A 256 16.06 -5.41 -9.80
N ILE A 257 17.33 -5.86 -9.85
CA ILE A 257 18.49 -4.98 -9.69
C ILE A 257 18.63 -4.03 -10.91
N GLU A 258 18.46 -4.55 -12.12
CA GLU A 258 18.57 -3.78 -13.37
C GLU A 258 17.45 -2.72 -13.49
N GLU A 259 16.24 -3.06 -13.09
CA GLU A 259 15.07 -2.19 -13.17
C GLU A 259 14.85 -1.35 -11.89
N PHE A 260 15.74 -1.46 -10.90
CA PHE A 260 15.60 -0.72 -9.65
C PHE A 260 15.56 0.80 -9.90
N GLY A 261 14.46 1.42 -9.51
CA GLY A 261 14.22 2.86 -9.74
C GLY A 261 13.76 3.21 -11.16
N ALA A 262 13.54 2.22 -12.04
CA ALA A 262 12.95 2.46 -13.34
C ALA A 262 11.51 3.00 -13.18
N LYS A 263 11.21 4.06 -13.93
CA LYS A 263 9.85 4.63 -13.93
C LYS A 263 9.00 3.92 -14.97
N THR A 264 7.79 3.57 -14.59
CA THR A 264 6.79 3.09 -15.56
C THR A 264 6.50 4.19 -16.57
N ASP A 265 6.45 3.84 -17.85
CA ASP A 265 6.00 4.74 -18.91
C ASP A 265 4.50 5.06 -18.71
N PRO A 266 4.15 6.32 -18.38
CA PRO A 266 2.75 6.70 -18.17
C PRO A 266 1.88 6.54 -19.43
N SER A 267 2.46 6.40 -20.61
CA SER A 267 1.73 6.21 -21.88
C SER A 267 1.17 4.79 -22.04
N LEU A 268 1.67 3.81 -21.28
CA LEU A 268 1.17 2.45 -21.33
C LEU A 268 -0.33 2.40 -21.04
N PRO A 269 -1.10 1.57 -21.75
CA PRO A 269 -2.56 1.53 -21.64
C PRO A 269 -3.04 1.33 -20.19
N PHE A 270 -2.44 0.38 -19.47
CA PHE A 270 -2.81 0.05 -18.10
C PHE A 270 -2.05 0.81 -17.01
N ALA A 271 -1.21 1.81 -17.40
CA ALA A 271 -0.55 2.68 -16.44
C ALA A 271 -1.56 3.68 -15.86
N THR A 272 -1.73 3.65 -14.56
CA THR A 272 -2.65 4.51 -13.79
C THR A 272 -2.06 4.80 -12.41
N LEU A 273 -2.80 5.51 -11.58
CA LEU A 273 -2.46 5.64 -10.16
C LEU A 273 -2.55 4.28 -9.48
N CYS A 274 -1.47 3.84 -8.84
CA CYS A 274 -1.39 2.62 -8.05
C CYS A 274 -0.97 2.91 -6.62
N HIS A 275 -1.40 2.07 -5.71
CA HIS A 275 -1.07 2.15 -4.29
C HIS A 275 0.36 1.67 -4.02
N ASN A 276 0.79 0.63 -4.74
CA ASN A 276 2.06 -0.10 -4.67
C ASN A 276 2.36 -0.81 -3.35
N ASP A 277 1.47 -0.67 -2.36
CA ASP A 277 1.51 -1.41 -1.09
C ASP A 277 0.11 -1.88 -0.71
N MET A 278 -0.60 -2.51 -1.68
CA MET A 278 -1.99 -2.94 -1.52
C MET A 278 -2.08 -4.30 -0.83
N TRP A 279 -2.17 -4.29 0.49
CA TRP A 279 -2.34 -5.49 1.31
C TRP A 279 -3.30 -5.24 2.48
N VAL A 280 -3.61 -6.31 3.25
CA VAL A 280 -4.65 -6.31 4.27
C VAL A 280 -4.52 -5.17 5.30
N ASN A 281 -3.30 -4.79 5.71
CA ASN A 281 -3.12 -3.72 6.70
C ASN A 281 -3.44 -2.31 6.13
N ASN A 282 -3.34 -2.13 4.81
CA ASN A 282 -3.63 -0.87 4.14
C ASN A 282 -5.10 -0.77 3.68
N THR A 283 -5.95 -1.65 4.22
CA THR A 283 -7.40 -1.68 4.01
C THR A 283 -8.13 -1.74 5.34
N MET A 284 -9.20 -0.97 5.50
CA MET A 284 -10.04 -1.00 6.69
C MET A 284 -11.50 -1.24 6.30
N GLN A 285 -12.15 -2.23 6.91
CA GLN A 285 -13.49 -2.65 6.56
C GLN A 285 -14.49 -2.32 7.68
N ARG A 286 -15.67 -1.87 7.28
CA ARG A 286 -16.83 -1.81 8.17
C ARG A 286 -17.72 -3.03 7.92
N SER A 287 -18.09 -3.69 9.02
CA SER A 287 -18.96 -4.87 8.98
C SER A 287 -20.35 -4.55 9.48
N GLU A 288 -21.37 -5.16 8.86
CA GLU A 288 -22.75 -5.18 9.31
C GLU A 288 -23.21 -6.65 9.32
N GLN A 289 -23.78 -7.10 10.42
CA GLN A 289 -24.23 -8.50 10.61
C GLN A 289 -23.13 -9.54 10.25
N GLY A 290 -21.88 -9.25 10.61
CA GLY A 290 -20.75 -10.15 10.36
C GLY A 290 -20.19 -10.16 8.92
N LYS A 291 -20.75 -9.35 8.01
CA LYS A 291 -20.25 -9.23 6.63
C LYS A 291 -19.61 -7.87 6.40
N PHE A 292 -18.52 -7.83 5.65
CA PHE A 292 -17.92 -6.58 5.20
C PHE A 292 -18.83 -5.89 4.19
N VAL A 293 -19.17 -4.62 4.45
CA VAL A 293 -20.10 -3.83 3.62
C VAL A 293 -19.45 -2.59 3.02
N LYS A 294 -18.40 -2.08 3.63
CA LYS A 294 -17.63 -0.92 3.16
C LYS A 294 -16.15 -1.12 3.42
N ASN A 295 -15.33 -0.53 2.58
CA ASN A 295 -13.88 -0.50 2.73
C ASN A 295 -13.35 0.92 2.51
N LYS A 296 -12.23 1.22 3.14
CA LYS A 296 -11.40 2.40 2.91
C LYS A 296 -9.95 1.94 2.76
N PHE A 297 -9.23 2.54 1.80
CA PHE A 297 -7.79 2.40 1.67
C PHE A 297 -7.08 3.43 2.54
N VAL A 298 -5.93 3.07 3.08
CA VAL A 298 -5.10 3.92 3.96
C VAL A 298 -3.63 3.77 3.56
N ASP A 299 -2.79 4.72 3.99
CA ASP A 299 -1.34 4.69 3.80
C ASP A 299 -0.89 4.86 2.34
N PHE A 300 -1.15 6.03 1.77
CA PHE A 300 -0.88 6.36 0.36
C PHE A 300 0.56 6.84 0.09
N GLN A 301 1.46 6.66 1.03
CA GLN A 301 2.85 7.12 0.94
C GLN A 301 3.65 6.51 -0.24
N MET A 302 3.27 5.31 -0.71
CA MET A 302 3.92 4.60 -1.82
C MET A 302 3.21 4.76 -3.15
N CYS A 303 2.17 5.61 -3.22
CA CYS A 303 1.41 5.79 -4.46
C CYS A 303 2.28 6.34 -5.58
N SER A 304 2.18 5.74 -6.74
CA SER A 304 2.82 6.23 -7.98
C SER A 304 2.03 5.82 -9.23
N VAL A 305 2.39 6.41 -10.36
CA VAL A 305 1.85 5.94 -11.65
C VAL A 305 2.61 4.69 -12.06
N SER A 306 1.90 3.56 -12.09
CA SER A 306 2.42 2.26 -12.52
C SER A 306 1.33 1.42 -13.19
N GLU A 307 1.67 0.25 -13.73
CA GLU A 307 0.64 -0.63 -14.28
C GLU A 307 -0.19 -1.26 -13.13
N LEU A 308 -1.52 -1.17 -13.23
CA LEU A 308 -2.49 -1.61 -12.20
C LEU A 308 -2.33 -3.06 -11.73
N PHE A 309 -1.69 -3.89 -12.54
CA PHE A 309 -1.43 -5.30 -12.23
C PHE A 309 -0.56 -5.48 -10.99
N SER A 310 0.29 -4.50 -10.69
CA SER A 310 1.13 -4.49 -9.51
C SER A 310 0.30 -4.66 -8.23
N ASP A 311 -0.71 -3.80 -8.06
CA ASP A 311 -1.59 -3.83 -6.89
C ASP A 311 -2.51 -5.06 -6.92
N LEU A 312 -3.08 -5.39 -8.08
CA LEU A 312 -3.98 -6.52 -8.23
C LEU A 312 -3.33 -7.83 -7.82
N ILE A 313 -2.15 -8.11 -8.38
CA ILE A 313 -1.44 -9.38 -8.12
C ILE A 313 -0.90 -9.41 -6.69
N PHE A 314 -0.37 -8.28 -6.20
CA PHE A 314 0.10 -8.20 -4.84
C PHE A 314 -1.04 -8.44 -3.84
N PHE A 315 -2.21 -7.80 -4.02
CA PHE A 315 -3.38 -8.01 -3.17
C PHE A 315 -3.84 -9.47 -3.17
N LEU A 316 -3.98 -10.08 -4.34
CA LEU A 316 -4.44 -11.48 -4.45
C LEU A 316 -3.55 -12.42 -3.64
N PHE A 317 -2.24 -12.37 -3.84
CA PHE A 317 -1.34 -13.33 -3.20
C PHE A 317 -0.94 -12.98 -1.76
N SER A 318 -1.02 -11.71 -1.36
CA SER A 318 -0.74 -11.29 0.02
C SER A 318 -1.96 -11.42 0.94
N SER A 319 -3.15 -11.06 0.46
CA SER A 319 -4.29 -10.72 1.30
C SER A 319 -5.53 -11.59 1.13
N VAL A 320 -5.61 -12.43 0.09
CA VAL A 320 -6.71 -13.39 -0.09
C VAL A 320 -6.32 -14.73 0.55
N ASP A 321 -7.25 -15.41 1.24
CA ASP A 321 -7.00 -16.69 1.85
C ASP A 321 -6.73 -17.79 0.79
N LEU A 322 -6.04 -18.85 1.21
CA LEU A 322 -5.61 -19.90 0.29
C LEU A 322 -6.79 -20.65 -0.33
N ILE A 323 -7.84 -20.95 0.45
CA ILE A 323 -9.00 -21.70 -0.03
C ILE A 323 -9.72 -20.91 -1.13
N THR A 324 -9.86 -19.60 -0.91
CA THR A 324 -10.44 -18.70 -1.91
C THR A 324 -9.57 -18.62 -3.18
N LEU A 325 -8.24 -18.53 -3.02
CA LEU A 325 -7.32 -18.55 -4.18
C LEU A 325 -7.41 -19.87 -4.97
N GLU A 326 -7.37 -21.02 -4.30
CA GLU A 326 -7.42 -22.33 -4.96
C GLU A 326 -8.70 -22.54 -5.77
N ASN A 327 -9.84 -22.04 -5.27
CA ASN A 327 -11.14 -22.27 -5.90
C ASN A 327 -11.61 -21.13 -6.82
N HIS A 328 -11.09 -19.89 -6.64
CA HIS A 328 -11.68 -18.70 -7.26
C HIS A 328 -10.66 -17.73 -7.87
N PHE A 329 -9.39 -18.12 -8.04
CA PHE A 329 -8.34 -17.23 -8.55
C PHE A 329 -8.72 -16.56 -9.88
N ASP A 330 -9.08 -17.36 -10.89
CA ASP A 330 -9.42 -16.86 -12.22
C ASP A 330 -10.72 -16.04 -12.20
N TYR A 331 -11.68 -16.43 -11.35
CA TYR A 331 -12.91 -15.68 -11.13
C TYR A 331 -12.64 -14.31 -10.51
N LEU A 332 -11.75 -14.21 -9.53
CA LEU A 332 -11.41 -12.92 -8.89
C LEU A 332 -10.74 -11.94 -9.87
N ILE A 333 -9.89 -12.45 -10.76
CA ILE A 333 -9.28 -11.64 -11.83
C ILE A 333 -10.37 -11.14 -12.81
N MET A 334 -11.27 -12.02 -13.24
CA MET A 334 -12.39 -11.65 -14.10
C MET A 334 -13.31 -10.64 -13.42
N PHE A 335 -13.67 -10.86 -12.16
CA PHE A 335 -14.51 -9.95 -11.37
C PHE A 335 -13.90 -8.56 -11.25
N TYR A 336 -12.60 -8.47 -10.94
CA TYR A 336 -11.90 -7.18 -10.91
C TYR A 336 -11.97 -6.47 -12.27
N HIS A 337 -11.67 -7.19 -13.37
CA HIS A 337 -11.72 -6.64 -14.71
C HIS A 337 -13.13 -6.12 -15.08
N GLU A 338 -14.18 -6.88 -14.76
CA GLU A 338 -15.57 -6.42 -14.98
C GLU A 338 -15.89 -5.14 -14.22
N CYS A 339 -15.48 -5.05 -12.94
CA CYS A 339 -15.66 -3.84 -12.14
C CYS A 339 -14.91 -2.65 -12.75
N PHE A 340 -13.66 -2.88 -13.19
CA PHE A 340 -12.82 -1.88 -13.83
C PHE A 340 -13.44 -1.35 -15.14
N ILE A 341 -13.90 -2.23 -16.03
CA ILE A 341 -14.55 -1.87 -17.28
C ILE A 341 -15.83 -1.07 -17.03
N LYS A 342 -16.68 -1.51 -16.09
CA LYS A 342 -17.92 -0.79 -15.72
C LYS A 342 -17.67 0.66 -15.31
N ILE A 343 -16.57 0.95 -14.61
CA ILE A 343 -16.21 2.33 -14.24
C ILE A 343 -15.74 3.12 -15.46
N LEU A 344 -14.90 2.55 -16.32
CA LEU A 344 -14.47 3.21 -17.57
C LEU A 344 -15.66 3.54 -18.48
N GLU A 345 -16.62 2.62 -18.63
CA GLU A 345 -17.86 2.85 -19.39
C GLU A 345 -18.70 3.98 -18.80
N LYS A 346 -18.88 4.02 -17.46
CA LYS A 346 -19.55 5.14 -16.78
C LYS A 346 -18.84 6.47 -17.04
N CYS A 347 -17.51 6.44 -17.10
CA CYS A 347 -16.72 7.60 -17.51
C CYS A 347 -16.74 7.85 -19.02
N LYS A 348 -17.50 7.07 -19.82
CA LYS A 348 -17.59 7.22 -21.29
C LYS A 348 -16.24 7.06 -22.01
N CYS A 349 -15.36 6.23 -21.49
CA CYS A 349 -14.10 5.88 -22.14
C CYS A 349 -14.30 4.76 -23.16
N ASP A 350 -13.50 4.75 -24.24
CA ASP A 350 -13.39 3.57 -25.10
C ASP A 350 -12.73 2.43 -24.31
N VAL A 351 -13.42 1.30 -24.19
CA VAL A 351 -12.95 0.13 -23.43
C VAL A 351 -12.26 -0.94 -24.31
N ALA A 352 -12.24 -0.79 -25.62
CA ALA A 352 -11.62 -1.73 -26.54
C ALA A 352 -10.10 -1.94 -26.27
N PRO A 353 -9.30 -0.93 -25.87
CA PRO A 353 -7.92 -1.13 -25.45
C PRO A 353 -7.76 -2.02 -24.22
N TYR A 354 -8.79 -2.15 -23.38
CA TYR A 354 -8.81 -2.82 -22.08
C TYR A 354 -9.57 -4.15 -22.11
N ALA A 355 -9.87 -4.70 -23.30
CA ALA A 355 -10.56 -5.96 -23.46
C ALA A 355 -9.89 -7.10 -22.66
N TYR A 356 -10.68 -8.05 -22.15
CA TYR A 356 -10.22 -9.09 -21.22
C TYR A 356 -9.03 -9.90 -21.74
N ASN A 357 -9.00 -10.23 -23.01
CA ASN A 357 -7.85 -10.94 -23.61
C ASN A 357 -6.54 -10.15 -23.52
N LYS A 358 -6.57 -8.83 -23.76
CA LYS A 358 -5.41 -7.94 -23.62
C LYS A 358 -5.00 -7.79 -22.15
N PHE A 359 -6.00 -7.72 -21.24
CA PHE A 359 -5.78 -7.69 -19.81
C PHE A 359 -5.07 -8.97 -19.34
N MET A 360 -5.53 -10.15 -19.76
CA MET A 360 -4.92 -11.43 -19.40
C MET A 360 -3.49 -11.60 -19.96
N MET A 361 -3.19 -11.04 -21.13
CA MET A 361 -1.82 -11.03 -21.65
C MET A 361 -0.88 -10.27 -20.70
N LYS A 362 -1.34 -9.16 -20.12
CA LYS A 362 -0.55 -8.38 -19.15
C LYS A 362 -0.44 -9.04 -17.78
N ILE A 363 -1.46 -9.79 -17.35
CA ILE A 363 -1.39 -10.61 -16.13
C ILE A 363 -0.22 -11.62 -16.23
N LYS A 364 -0.06 -12.24 -17.40
CA LYS A 364 1.04 -13.16 -17.66
C LYS A 364 2.42 -12.55 -17.35
N ASP A 365 2.63 -11.31 -17.74
CA ASP A 365 3.90 -10.61 -17.53
C ASP A 365 4.05 -10.10 -16.07
N ALA A 366 2.92 -9.70 -15.46
CA ALA A 366 2.90 -9.06 -14.14
C ALA A 366 3.15 -10.04 -12.99
N ILE A 367 2.60 -11.25 -13.04
CA ILE A 367 2.75 -12.24 -11.95
C ILE A 367 4.22 -12.58 -11.72
N PRO A 368 5.01 -12.97 -12.75
CA PRO A 368 6.44 -13.21 -12.58
C PRO A 368 7.18 -12.01 -11.98
N SER A 369 6.91 -10.81 -12.48
CA SER A 369 7.60 -9.59 -12.02
C SER A 369 7.37 -9.26 -10.55
N LYS A 370 6.25 -9.70 -9.96
CA LYS A 370 5.89 -9.50 -8.55
C LYS A 370 6.23 -10.66 -7.63
N PHE A 371 6.70 -11.76 -8.19
CA PHE A 371 6.95 -13.00 -7.45
C PHE A 371 7.83 -12.80 -6.21
N LEU A 372 9.01 -12.20 -6.39
CA LEU A 372 9.94 -11.98 -5.28
C LEU A 372 9.35 -11.09 -4.19
N HIS A 373 8.69 -10.01 -4.56
CA HIS A 373 8.02 -9.11 -3.61
C HIS A 373 6.95 -9.86 -2.81
N ILE A 374 6.11 -10.65 -3.48
CA ILE A 374 5.07 -11.47 -2.84
C ILE A 374 5.70 -12.48 -1.87
N MET A 375 6.80 -13.15 -2.25
CA MET A 375 7.47 -14.12 -1.38
C MET A 375 8.05 -13.45 -0.14
N VAL A 376 8.75 -12.33 -0.31
CA VAL A 376 9.28 -11.55 0.81
C VAL A 376 8.15 -11.14 1.75
N MET A 377 7.07 -10.57 1.24
CA MET A 377 5.95 -10.13 2.07
C MET A 377 5.29 -11.30 2.80
N ASN A 378 5.01 -12.40 2.13
CA ASN A 378 4.36 -13.55 2.77
C ASN A 378 5.24 -14.19 3.84
N PHE A 379 6.51 -14.48 3.54
CA PHE A 379 7.37 -15.20 4.48
C PHE A 379 7.87 -14.34 5.65
N PHE A 380 8.16 -13.06 5.41
CA PHE A 380 8.89 -12.25 6.39
C PHE A 380 8.02 -11.17 7.06
N ILE A 381 6.86 -10.81 6.50
CA ILE A 381 6.05 -9.71 7.01
C ILE A 381 4.66 -10.19 7.42
N ILE A 382 3.89 -10.74 6.48
CA ILE A 382 2.48 -11.06 6.71
C ILE A 382 2.32 -12.20 7.71
N TYR A 383 3.03 -13.29 7.48
CA TYR A 383 2.94 -14.50 8.31
C TYR A 383 4.04 -14.60 9.37
N ALA A 384 4.88 -13.59 9.53
CA ALA A 384 5.84 -13.53 10.63
C ALA A 384 5.13 -13.37 12.00
N LYS A 385 5.72 -13.91 13.06
CA LYS A 385 5.22 -13.69 14.43
C LYS A 385 5.24 -12.21 14.77
N LYS A 386 4.19 -11.72 15.45
CA LYS A 386 4.16 -10.35 15.98
C LYS A 386 5.35 -10.13 16.92
N GLY A 387 6.05 -9.00 16.76
CA GLY A 387 7.19 -8.61 17.61
C GLY A 387 8.55 -9.15 17.18
N VAL A 388 8.65 -9.93 16.10
CA VAL A 388 9.96 -10.44 15.57
C VAL A 388 10.58 -9.46 14.57
N MET A 389 9.84 -8.45 14.15
CA MET A 389 10.36 -7.45 13.21
C MET A 389 11.37 -6.55 13.91
N GLY A 390 12.62 -6.58 13.45
CA GLY A 390 13.74 -5.77 13.95
C GLY A 390 14.91 -6.56 14.55
N GLY A 391 14.83 -7.90 14.62
CA GLY A 391 15.94 -8.77 15.02
C GLY A 391 16.58 -9.48 13.82
N PRO A 392 17.79 -10.04 13.97
CA PRO A 392 18.45 -10.82 12.93
C PRO A 392 17.55 -12.00 12.54
N PHE A 393 17.12 -12.03 11.28
CA PHE A 393 16.32 -13.11 10.72
C PHE A 393 17.12 -14.41 10.73
N ARG A 394 16.78 -15.35 11.61
CA ARG A 394 17.30 -16.70 11.56
C ARG A 394 16.40 -17.55 10.68
N MET A 395 16.86 -17.91 9.49
CA MET A 395 16.16 -18.78 8.54
C MET A 395 15.56 -20.05 9.16
N LYS A 396 16.20 -20.61 10.21
CA LYS A 396 15.70 -21.79 10.95
C LYS A 396 14.45 -21.53 11.77
N GLU A 397 14.20 -20.30 12.21
CA GLU A 397 12.99 -19.92 12.98
C GLU A 397 11.77 -19.74 12.06
N LEU A 398 12.01 -19.49 10.78
CA LEU A 398 10.99 -19.32 9.76
C LEU A 398 10.31 -20.65 9.37
N THR A 399 10.93 -21.78 9.59
CA THR A 399 10.45 -23.07 9.07
C THR A 399 9.53 -23.83 10.02
N SER A 400 9.28 -23.35 11.25
CA SER A 400 8.68 -24.16 12.32
C SER A 400 7.29 -23.74 12.82
N SER A 401 6.66 -22.66 12.31
CA SER A 401 5.35 -22.18 12.81
C SER A 401 4.20 -22.44 11.85
N GLU A 402 2.94 -22.57 12.38
CA GLU A 402 1.73 -22.74 11.57
C GLU A 402 1.54 -21.60 10.54
N THR A 403 1.93 -20.37 10.89
CA THR A 403 1.88 -19.22 10.00
C THR A 403 2.77 -19.38 8.78
N HIS A 404 3.94 -20.02 8.96
CA HIS A 404 4.80 -20.36 7.82
C HIS A 404 4.22 -21.45 6.93
N ALA A 405 3.37 -22.34 7.49
CA ALA A 405 2.68 -23.34 6.70
C ALA A 405 1.74 -22.69 5.66
N ILE A 406 1.08 -21.57 6.01
CA ILE A 406 0.23 -20.82 5.07
C ILE A 406 1.10 -20.15 3.98
N ALA A 407 2.21 -19.51 4.35
CA ALA A 407 3.14 -18.92 3.39
C ALA A 407 3.68 -19.95 2.39
N LYS A 408 4.11 -21.13 2.88
CA LYS A 408 4.53 -22.26 2.05
C LYS A 408 3.45 -22.72 1.07
N LYS A 409 2.21 -22.89 1.54
CA LYS A 409 1.09 -23.32 0.68
C LYS A 409 0.74 -22.27 -0.37
N LYS A 410 0.73 -20.98 -0.02
CA LYS A 410 0.53 -19.90 -1.00
C LYS A 410 1.65 -19.86 -2.04
N PHE A 411 2.89 -20.05 -1.62
CA PHE A 411 4.02 -20.18 -2.55
C PHE A 411 3.82 -21.36 -3.51
N LEU A 412 3.51 -22.56 -3.00
CA LEU A 412 3.28 -23.74 -3.83
C LEU A 412 2.12 -23.54 -4.82
N PHE A 413 1.04 -22.90 -4.38
CA PHE A 413 -0.07 -22.54 -5.26
C PHE A 413 0.39 -21.58 -6.38
N LEU A 414 1.10 -20.49 -6.03
CA LEU A 414 1.61 -19.54 -7.03
C LEU A 414 2.58 -20.20 -8.00
N PHE A 415 3.54 -21.00 -7.47
CA PHE A 415 4.51 -21.68 -8.32
C PHE A 415 3.84 -22.70 -9.27
N ARG A 416 2.84 -23.43 -8.79
CA ARG A 416 2.03 -24.32 -9.65
C ARG A 416 1.32 -23.53 -10.75
N LYS A 417 0.70 -22.38 -10.43
CA LYS A 417 0.07 -21.50 -11.43
C LYS A 417 1.07 -20.98 -12.48
N LEU A 418 2.29 -20.63 -12.07
CA LEU A 418 3.35 -20.22 -12.99
C LEU A 418 3.69 -21.33 -14.00
N ILE A 419 3.78 -22.58 -13.55
CA ILE A 419 4.10 -23.75 -14.39
C ILE A 419 2.91 -24.14 -15.29
N GLU A 420 1.71 -24.30 -14.71
CA GLU A 420 0.50 -24.76 -15.43
C GLU A 420 0.09 -23.81 -16.57
N ASN A 421 0.33 -22.52 -16.40
CA ASN A 421 0.00 -21.50 -17.39
C ASN A 421 1.17 -21.13 -18.32
N ASP A 422 2.30 -21.81 -18.20
CA ASP A 422 3.53 -21.50 -18.98
C ASP A 422 3.93 -20.02 -18.87
N TRP A 423 3.93 -19.50 -17.63
CA TRP A 423 4.32 -18.12 -17.31
C TRP A 423 5.81 -17.99 -16.95
N ILE A 424 6.46 -19.13 -16.72
CA ILE A 424 7.91 -19.23 -16.49
C ILE A 424 8.49 -20.44 -17.22
#